data_c2ad59ed65e25df138fe0bad7d5dc6cf
#
_entry.id   c2ad59ed65e25df138fe0bad7d5dc6cf
#
_cell.length_a   1.000
_cell.length_b   1.000
_cell.length_c   1.000
_cell.angle_alpha   90.00
_cell.angle_beta   90.00
_cell.angle_gamma   90.00
#
_symmetry.space_group_name_H-M   'P 1'
#
loop_
_entity.id
_entity.type
_entity.pdbx_description
1 polymer ?
#
loop_
_entity_poly.entity_id
_entity_poly.type
_entity_poly.pdbx_seq_one_letter_code
_entity_poly.pdbx_strand_id
1 'polypeptide(L)'
;MSSGRSFQALNLRSVDNMLDVIEPLESSQEDAETLSEQVFRRIQAAIVKGEIAPGSKISEPELARTYGISRGPLREAIHRLEGQRLLVRVPHIGARVVSLSHAELIELYEIRESLEGMACRLAAERMSQAEIDELRAVLDLHEQDAAFKAGVGYYQQEGDFDFHYRIIQGSGNRTLTQMLCGELYQLVRMYRMKFSATPNRPRQAFAEHHRILDAIADRDGE
;
A
#
# COMPACT_ATOMS: atom_id res chain seq x y z
N MET A 1 31.18 -28.95 -4.80
CA MET A 1 31.23 -28.34 -3.47
C MET A 1 30.12 -27.31 -3.41
N SER A 2 29.04 -27.70 -2.78
CA SER A 2 27.79 -26.97 -2.66
C SER A 2 27.90 -25.97 -1.51
N SER A 3 27.71 -24.68 -1.73
CA SER A 3 27.52 -23.71 -0.67
C SER A 3 26.07 -23.20 -0.71
N GLY A 4 25.21 -23.93 -0.02
CA GLY A 4 23.88 -23.46 0.32
C GLY A 4 23.97 -22.27 1.27
N ARG A 5 23.62 -21.06 0.82
CA ARG A 5 23.37 -19.95 1.72
C ARG A 5 21.98 -20.11 2.30
N SER A 6 21.96 -20.47 3.55
CA SER A 6 20.82 -20.50 4.42
C SER A 6 20.17 -19.11 4.46
N PHE A 7 18.94 -19.00 3.98
CA PHE A 7 18.07 -17.86 4.26
C PHE A 7 17.74 -17.90 5.76
N GLN A 8 18.40 -17.05 6.55
CA GLN A 8 17.98 -16.82 7.92
C GLN A 8 16.56 -16.26 7.90
N ALA A 9 15.63 -17.09 8.39
CA ALA A 9 14.26 -16.69 8.67
C ALA A 9 14.27 -15.45 9.58
N LEU A 10 13.76 -14.33 9.09
CA LEU A 10 13.32 -13.24 9.95
C LEU A 10 12.32 -13.83 10.94
N ASN A 11 12.62 -13.66 12.21
CA ASN A 11 11.86 -14.13 13.35
C ASN A 11 10.43 -13.56 13.28
N LEU A 12 9.52 -14.31 12.65
CA LEU A 12 8.10 -14.07 12.72
C LEU A 12 7.70 -14.34 14.17
N ARG A 13 7.51 -13.28 14.93
CA ARG A 13 6.85 -13.40 16.24
C ARG A 13 5.55 -14.16 16.04
N SER A 14 5.34 -15.17 16.84
CA SER A 14 4.20 -16.05 16.77
C SER A 14 2.89 -15.28 16.72
N VAL A 15 1.96 -15.75 15.91
CA VAL A 15 0.68 -15.14 15.52
C VAL A 15 -0.30 -14.95 16.70
N ASP A 16 0.14 -15.19 17.93
CA ASP A 16 -0.71 -15.19 19.11
C ASP A 16 -0.96 -13.80 19.73
N ASN A 17 -0.36 -12.72 19.19
CA ASN A 17 -0.52 -11.40 19.80
C ASN A 17 -0.83 -10.30 18.78
N MET A 18 -1.88 -10.49 17.96
CA MET A 18 -2.45 -9.46 17.08
C MET A 18 -2.97 -8.24 17.89
N LEU A 19 -3.20 -8.42 19.18
CA LEU A 19 -3.77 -7.41 20.08
C LEU A 19 -2.75 -6.36 20.54
N ASP A 20 -1.46 -6.67 20.56
CA ASP A 20 -0.41 -5.75 21.05
C ASP A 20 -0.02 -4.70 20.01
N VAL A 21 -0.50 -4.83 18.78
CA VAL A 21 -0.14 -3.98 17.65
C VAL A 21 -1.18 -2.89 17.37
N ILE A 22 -2.39 -3.04 17.92
CA ILE A 22 -3.52 -2.19 17.59
C ILE A 22 -3.89 -1.33 18.81
N GLU A 23 -3.60 -0.02 18.73
CA GLU A 23 -3.97 0.93 19.78
C GLU A 23 -5.51 1.08 19.91
N PRO A 24 -6.05 1.28 21.15
CA PRO A 24 -7.46 1.55 21.38
C PRO A 24 -7.95 2.80 20.64
N LEU A 25 -9.25 2.88 20.37
CA LEU A 25 -9.88 4.07 19.80
C LEU A 25 -9.85 5.22 20.81
N GLU A 26 -9.06 6.27 20.57
CA GLU A 26 -9.17 7.52 21.29
C GLU A 26 -10.36 8.33 20.75
N SER A 27 -11.21 8.82 21.64
CA SER A 27 -12.34 9.69 21.29
C SER A 27 -11.85 11.13 21.08
N SER A 28 -11.29 11.43 19.91
CA SER A 28 -11.05 12.80 19.48
C SER A 28 -12.24 13.30 18.67
N GLN A 29 -12.84 14.39 19.16
CA GLN A 29 -13.87 15.17 18.48
C GLN A 29 -13.21 16.00 17.37
N GLU A 30 -13.03 15.44 16.18
CA GLU A 30 -12.87 16.23 14.95
C GLU A 30 -13.40 15.40 13.79
N ASP A 31 -14.41 15.93 13.07
CA ASP A 31 -15.18 15.35 11.97
C ASP A 31 -15.72 13.94 12.21
N ALA A 32 -17.03 13.82 12.29
CA ALA A 32 -17.77 12.62 12.69
C ALA A 32 -17.56 11.41 11.75
N GLU A 33 -16.31 10.92 11.70
CA GLU A 33 -15.98 9.66 11.03
C GLU A 33 -16.73 8.51 11.71
N THR A 34 -17.45 7.71 10.93
CA THR A 34 -18.18 6.59 11.50
C THR A 34 -17.23 5.59 12.15
N LEU A 35 -17.68 4.90 13.18
CA LEU A 35 -16.89 3.85 13.84
C LEU A 35 -16.44 2.76 12.86
N SER A 36 -17.26 2.45 11.84
CA SER A 36 -16.92 1.55 10.74
C SER A 36 -15.73 2.08 9.93
N GLU A 37 -15.70 3.37 9.63
CA GLU A 37 -14.61 4.00 8.90
C GLU A 37 -13.30 3.97 9.67
N GLN A 38 -13.34 4.33 10.96
CA GLN A 38 -12.14 4.30 11.81
C GLN A 38 -11.55 2.90 11.90
N VAL A 39 -12.38 1.89 12.12
CA VAL A 39 -11.95 0.48 12.17
C VAL A 39 -11.41 0.01 10.81
N PHE A 40 -12.10 0.36 9.72
CA PHE A 40 -11.64 0.07 8.37
C PHE A 40 -10.23 0.62 8.13
N ARG A 41 -9.99 1.91 8.39
CA ARG A 41 -8.68 2.55 8.19
C ARG A 41 -7.58 1.94 9.06
N ARG A 42 -7.88 1.62 10.30
CA ARG A 42 -6.89 1.00 11.21
C ARG A 42 -6.47 -0.38 10.75
N ILE A 43 -7.43 -1.24 10.40
CA ILE A 43 -7.11 -2.58 9.89
C ILE A 43 -6.37 -2.49 8.55
N GLN A 44 -6.81 -1.60 7.65
CA GLN A 44 -6.14 -1.33 6.39
C GLN A 44 -4.68 -0.93 6.60
N ALA A 45 -4.43 0.06 7.47
CA ALA A 45 -3.09 0.53 7.76
C ALA A 45 -2.21 -0.58 8.35
N ALA A 46 -2.73 -1.36 9.30
CA ALA A 46 -2.02 -2.47 9.92
C ALA A 46 -1.64 -3.57 8.90
N ILE A 47 -2.54 -3.88 7.96
CA ILE A 47 -2.26 -4.84 6.86
C ILE A 47 -1.19 -4.28 5.92
N VAL A 48 -1.36 -3.03 5.46
CA VAL A 48 -0.44 -2.40 4.51
C VAL A 48 0.96 -2.26 5.10
N LYS A 49 1.07 -1.89 6.37
CA LYS A 49 2.36 -1.80 7.09
C LYS A 49 2.99 -3.17 7.42
N GLY A 50 2.24 -4.26 7.22
CA GLY A 50 2.71 -5.61 7.54
C GLY A 50 2.64 -5.98 9.02
N GLU A 51 2.01 -5.16 9.84
CA GLU A 51 1.70 -5.43 11.26
C GLU A 51 0.78 -6.65 11.37
N ILE A 52 -0.20 -6.74 10.46
CA ILE A 52 -0.98 -7.96 10.23
C ILE A 52 -0.41 -8.63 8.98
N ALA A 53 0.29 -9.75 9.16
CA ALA A 53 1.02 -10.39 8.08
C ALA A 53 0.09 -10.99 7.00
N PRO A 54 0.53 -11.06 5.71
CA PRO A 54 -0.18 -11.81 4.68
C PRO A 54 -0.49 -13.25 5.11
N GLY A 55 -1.70 -13.73 4.81
CA GLY A 55 -2.19 -15.04 5.20
C GLY A 55 -2.75 -15.12 6.63
N SER A 56 -2.58 -14.12 7.47
CA SER A 56 -3.12 -14.08 8.83
C SER A 56 -4.65 -14.15 8.84
N LYS A 57 -5.21 -14.88 9.79
CA LYS A 57 -6.65 -14.94 10.02
C LYS A 57 -7.11 -13.67 10.72
N ILE A 58 -8.22 -13.11 10.28
CA ILE A 58 -8.90 -11.99 10.94
C ILE A 58 -9.99 -12.56 11.86
N SER A 59 -9.83 -12.33 13.15
CA SER A 59 -10.78 -12.79 14.17
C SER A 59 -11.79 -11.69 14.46
N GLU A 60 -12.99 -11.78 13.85
CA GLU A 60 -14.09 -10.80 14.12
C GLU A 60 -14.41 -10.66 15.61
N PRO A 61 -14.50 -11.76 16.42
CA PRO A 61 -14.78 -11.62 17.85
C PRO A 61 -13.68 -10.90 18.64
N GLU A 62 -12.42 -11.10 18.26
CA GLU A 62 -11.28 -10.44 18.90
C GLU A 62 -11.26 -8.95 18.56
N LEU A 63 -11.35 -8.62 17.29
CA LEU A 63 -11.39 -7.24 16.83
C LEU A 63 -12.58 -6.47 17.42
N ALA A 64 -13.75 -7.08 17.50
CA ALA A 64 -14.91 -6.47 18.14
C ALA A 64 -14.66 -6.13 19.61
N ARG A 65 -13.96 -7.02 20.35
CA ARG A 65 -13.57 -6.77 21.75
C ARG A 65 -12.49 -5.69 21.85
N THR A 66 -11.45 -5.77 21.02
CA THR A 66 -10.33 -4.82 21.04
C THR A 66 -10.77 -3.39 20.74
N TYR A 67 -11.65 -3.24 19.76
CA TYR A 67 -12.17 -1.92 19.40
C TYR A 67 -13.40 -1.47 20.22
N GLY A 68 -13.95 -2.34 21.08
CA GLY A 68 -15.15 -2.01 21.86
C GLY A 68 -16.39 -1.77 21.00
N ILE A 69 -16.50 -2.42 19.82
CA ILE A 69 -17.55 -2.18 18.83
C ILE A 69 -18.48 -3.38 18.67
N SER A 70 -19.68 -3.11 18.14
CA SER A 70 -20.60 -4.17 17.73
C SER A 70 -20.13 -4.85 16.43
N ARG A 71 -20.71 -6.02 16.15
CA ARG A 71 -20.36 -6.82 14.96
C ARG A 71 -20.74 -6.16 13.63
N GLY A 72 -21.75 -5.25 13.63
CA GLY A 72 -22.22 -4.57 12.42
C GLY A 72 -21.14 -3.73 11.76
N PRO A 73 -20.65 -2.66 12.41
CA PRO A 73 -19.55 -1.81 11.90
C PRO A 73 -18.30 -2.59 11.51
N LEU A 74 -17.95 -3.61 12.30
CA LEU A 74 -16.78 -4.45 11.99
C LEU A 74 -16.97 -5.25 10.70
N ARG A 75 -18.13 -5.87 10.50
CA ARG A 75 -18.42 -6.62 9.25
C ARG A 75 -18.43 -5.73 8.03
N GLU A 76 -18.94 -4.50 8.16
CA GLU A 76 -18.89 -3.51 7.09
C GLU A 76 -17.43 -3.16 6.73
N ALA A 77 -16.60 -2.89 7.74
CA ALA A 77 -15.17 -2.64 7.54
C ALA A 77 -14.47 -3.83 6.85
N ILE A 78 -14.72 -5.06 7.30
CA ILE A 78 -14.16 -6.28 6.69
C ILE A 78 -14.62 -6.43 5.24
N HIS A 79 -15.90 -6.20 4.95
CA HIS A 79 -16.42 -6.30 3.58
C HIS A 79 -15.77 -5.28 2.63
N ARG A 80 -15.52 -4.07 3.10
CA ARG A 80 -14.79 -3.05 2.35
C ARG A 80 -13.34 -3.46 2.07
N LEU A 81 -12.66 -4.06 3.06
CA LEU A 81 -11.30 -4.60 2.89
C LEU A 81 -11.27 -5.78 1.91
N GLU A 82 -12.32 -6.60 1.85
CA GLU A 82 -12.50 -7.63 0.82
C GLU A 82 -12.64 -6.98 -0.58
N GLY A 83 -13.41 -5.89 -0.69
CA GLY A 83 -13.54 -5.10 -1.92
C GLY A 83 -12.22 -4.49 -2.41
N GLN A 84 -11.32 -4.17 -1.49
CA GLN A 84 -9.97 -3.69 -1.81
C GLN A 84 -8.93 -4.81 -2.02
N ARG A 85 -9.37 -6.06 -2.06
CA ARG A 85 -8.50 -7.25 -2.18
C ARG A 85 -7.42 -7.37 -1.10
N LEU A 86 -7.59 -6.72 0.05
CA LEU A 86 -6.72 -6.89 1.21
C LEU A 86 -7.10 -8.10 2.04
N LEU A 87 -8.38 -8.45 2.04
CA LEU A 87 -8.90 -9.64 2.70
C LEU A 87 -9.57 -10.57 1.68
N VAL A 88 -9.53 -11.85 1.97
CA VAL A 88 -10.26 -12.90 1.27
C VAL A 88 -11.06 -13.73 2.27
N ARG A 89 -12.30 -14.06 1.92
CA ARG A 89 -13.12 -14.96 2.72
C ARG A 89 -12.88 -16.41 2.33
N VAL A 90 -12.41 -17.19 3.30
CA VAL A 90 -12.19 -18.63 3.13
C VAL A 90 -13.35 -19.39 3.80
N PRO A 91 -14.07 -20.27 3.08
CA PRO A 91 -15.15 -21.06 3.64
C PRO A 91 -14.73 -21.79 4.93
N HIS A 92 -15.57 -21.77 5.95
CA HIS A 92 -15.36 -22.38 7.27
C HIS A 92 -14.19 -21.81 8.12
N ILE A 93 -13.36 -20.94 7.56
CA ILE A 93 -12.21 -20.34 8.26
C ILE A 93 -12.47 -18.87 8.61
N GLY A 94 -13.18 -18.15 7.75
CA GLY A 94 -13.45 -16.70 7.91
C GLY A 94 -12.55 -15.84 7.03
N ALA A 95 -12.41 -14.57 7.39
CA ALA A 95 -11.58 -13.63 6.66
C ALA A 95 -10.08 -13.86 6.93
N ARG A 96 -9.27 -13.72 5.88
CA ARG A 96 -7.80 -13.77 5.94
C ARG A 96 -7.19 -12.65 5.14
N VAL A 97 -6.03 -12.16 5.58
CA VAL A 97 -5.21 -11.24 4.75
C VAL A 97 -4.76 -11.97 3.50
N VAL A 98 -4.89 -11.31 2.35
CA VAL A 98 -4.45 -11.86 1.06
C VAL A 98 -2.95 -12.16 1.11
N SER A 99 -2.58 -13.33 0.61
CA SER A 99 -1.19 -13.74 0.47
C SER A 99 -1.01 -14.29 -0.94
N LEU A 100 -0.33 -13.54 -1.78
CA LEU A 100 -0.04 -13.95 -3.15
C LEU A 100 1.13 -14.93 -3.15
N SER A 101 1.01 -15.99 -3.95
CA SER A 101 2.13 -16.82 -4.35
C SER A 101 3.12 -16.02 -5.21
N HIS A 102 4.31 -16.56 -5.42
CA HIS A 102 5.31 -15.90 -6.28
C HIS A 102 4.79 -15.71 -7.72
N ALA A 103 4.06 -16.67 -8.26
CA ALA A 103 3.48 -16.59 -9.60
C ALA A 103 2.43 -15.47 -9.68
N GLU A 104 1.46 -15.44 -8.75
CA GLU A 104 0.43 -14.39 -8.71
C GLU A 104 1.04 -13.00 -8.49
N LEU A 105 2.15 -12.91 -7.76
CA LEU A 105 2.85 -11.65 -7.58
C LEU A 105 3.51 -11.18 -8.89
N ILE A 106 4.11 -12.09 -9.65
CA ILE A 106 4.66 -11.76 -10.98
C ILE A 106 3.55 -11.27 -11.90
N GLU A 107 2.43 -12.01 -12.00
CA GLU A 107 1.28 -11.62 -12.82
C GLU A 107 0.74 -10.23 -12.44
N LEU A 108 0.65 -9.92 -11.13
CA LEU A 108 0.25 -8.60 -10.67
C LEU A 108 1.21 -7.50 -11.14
N TYR A 109 2.53 -7.76 -11.09
CA TYR A 109 3.54 -6.78 -11.49
C TYR A 109 3.62 -6.59 -13.01
N GLU A 110 3.40 -7.62 -13.82
CA GLU A 110 3.29 -7.53 -15.28
C GLU A 110 2.13 -6.62 -15.72
N ILE A 111 0.95 -6.79 -15.07
CA ILE A 111 -0.20 -5.91 -15.31
C ILE A 111 0.11 -4.48 -14.86
N ARG A 112 0.72 -4.31 -13.68
CA ARG A 112 1.12 -3.00 -13.19
C ARG A 112 2.05 -2.28 -14.16
N GLU A 113 3.10 -2.95 -14.63
CA GLU A 113 4.07 -2.38 -15.56
C GLU A 113 3.36 -1.81 -16.80
N SER A 114 2.45 -2.58 -17.37
CA SER A 114 1.68 -2.16 -18.54
C SER A 114 0.77 -0.96 -18.25
N LEU A 115 0.05 -0.98 -17.14
CA LEU A 115 -0.91 0.06 -16.78
C LEU A 115 -0.22 1.33 -16.25
N GLU A 116 0.81 1.20 -15.42
CA GLU A 116 1.57 2.34 -14.91
C GLU A 116 2.39 3.00 -16.03
N GLY A 117 2.96 2.23 -16.97
CA GLY A 117 3.60 2.77 -18.16
C GLY A 117 2.64 3.59 -19.03
N MET A 118 1.41 3.07 -19.24
CA MET A 118 0.35 3.84 -19.91
C MET A 118 0.00 5.12 -19.14
N ALA A 119 -0.07 5.06 -17.81
CA ALA A 119 -0.35 6.24 -16.98
C ALA A 119 0.78 7.29 -17.10
N CYS A 120 2.05 6.88 -17.08
CA CYS A 120 3.20 7.78 -17.27
C CYS A 120 3.17 8.47 -18.64
N ARG A 121 2.92 7.73 -19.72
CA ARG A 121 2.78 8.28 -21.06
C ARG A 121 1.68 9.34 -21.13
N LEU A 122 0.50 9.02 -20.63
CA LEU A 122 -0.62 9.96 -20.61
C LEU A 122 -0.38 11.16 -19.69
N ALA A 123 0.34 10.97 -18.59
CA ALA A 123 0.75 12.06 -17.71
C ALA A 123 1.72 13.00 -18.41
N ALA A 124 2.70 12.48 -19.16
CA ALA A 124 3.61 13.30 -19.98
C ALA A 124 2.86 14.16 -21.02
N GLU A 125 1.80 13.61 -21.61
CA GLU A 125 0.97 14.33 -22.59
C GLU A 125 0.04 15.38 -21.95
N ARG A 126 -0.44 15.17 -20.71
CA ARG A 126 -1.64 15.86 -20.17
C ARG A 126 -1.39 16.71 -18.94
N MET A 127 -0.43 16.35 -18.09
CA MET A 127 -0.17 17.12 -16.87
C MET A 127 0.23 18.54 -17.19
N SER A 128 -0.33 19.51 -16.48
CA SER A 128 0.11 20.88 -16.49
C SER A 128 1.49 21.02 -15.85
N GLN A 129 2.19 22.15 -16.11
CA GLN A 129 3.47 22.41 -15.45
C GLN A 129 3.31 22.50 -13.93
N ALA A 130 2.21 23.06 -13.44
CA ALA A 130 1.94 23.14 -12.01
C ALA A 130 1.83 21.77 -11.34
N GLU A 131 1.14 20.80 -11.98
CA GLU A 131 1.04 19.43 -11.47
C GLU A 131 2.39 18.70 -11.48
N ILE A 132 3.24 18.97 -12.48
CA ILE A 132 4.61 18.44 -12.55
C ILE A 132 5.46 19.02 -11.42
N ASP A 133 5.35 20.33 -11.15
CA ASP A 133 6.08 21.00 -10.08
C ASP A 133 5.63 20.47 -8.70
N GLU A 134 4.34 20.21 -8.51
CA GLU A 134 3.81 19.56 -7.31
C GLU A 134 4.32 18.14 -7.17
N LEU A 135 4.41 17.36 -8.27
CA LEU A 135 4.96 16.02 -8.26
C LEU A 135 6.45 16.02 -7.87
N ARG A 136 7.20 17.03 -8.32
CA ARG A 136 8.60 17.25 -7.91
C ARG A 136 8.70 17.54 -6.42
N ALA A 137 7.83 18.39 -5.90
CA ALA A 137 7.79 18.70 -4.46
C ALA A 137 7.49 17.45 -3.60
N VAL A 138 6.67 16.52 -4.08
CA VAL A 138 6.44 15.23 -3.41
C VAL A 138 7.73 14.42 -3.31
N LEU A 139 8.54 14.33 -4.37
CA LEU A 139 9.83 13.64 -4.33
C LEU A 139 10.82 14.33 -3.39
N ASP A 140 10.89 15.66 -3.43
CA ASP A 140 11.75 16.45 -2.54
C ASP A 140 11.38 16.21 -1.06
N LEU A 141 10.09 16.09 -0.75
CA LEU A 141 9.61 15.74 0.58
C LEU A 141 10.04 14.31 0.99
N HIS A 142 9.94 13.35 0.08
CA HIS A 142 10.37 11.97 0.34
C HIS A 142 11.88 11.86 0.58
N GLU A 143 12.69 12.66 -0.11
CA GLU A 143 14.15 12.71 0.12
C GLU A 143 14.49 13.20 1.53
N GLN A 144 13.65 14.03 2.12
CA GLN A 144 13.83 14.55 3.47
C GLN A 144 13.40 13.56 4.57
N ASP A 145 12.68 12.51 4.22
CA ASP A 145 12.18 11.51 5.17
C ASP A 145 13.33 10.85 5.96
N ALA A 146 13.15 10.74 7.27
CA ALA A 146 14.17 10.23 8.18
C ALA A 146 14.48 8.74 7.93
N ALA A 147 13.49 7.93 7.58
CA ALA A 147 13.66 6.50 7.30
C ALA A 147 14.41 6.28 5.99
N PHE A 148 14.15 7.12 4.97
CA PHE A 148 14.87 7.13 3.71
C PHE A 148 16.34 7.52 3.92
N LYS A 149 16.63 8.62 4.65
CA LYS A 149 18.00 9.07 4.98
C LYS A 149 18.78 8.02 5.76
N ALA A 150 18.12 7.32 6.66
CA ALA A 150 18.73 6.22 7.44
C ALA A 150 18.92 4.94 6.62
N GLY A 151 18.37 4.86 5.39
CA GLY A 151 18.43 3.65 4.55
C GLY A 151 17.59 2.48 5.07
N VAL A 152 16.64 2.75 5.97
CA VAL A 152 15.82 1.74 6.63
C VAL A 152 14.59 1.39 5.78
N GLY A 153 14.09 2.34 4.99
CA GLY A 153 12.94 2.12 4.12
C GLY A 153 12.63 3.36 3.27
N TYR A 154 11.72 3.19 2.32
CA TYR A 154 11.15 4.25 1.51
C TYR A 154 9.64 4.10 1.52
N TYR A 155 8.99 4.85 2.39
CA TYR A 155 7.56 4.78 2.60
C TYR A 155 6.88 6.03 2.05
N GLN A 156 6.02 5.83 1.07
CA GLN A 156 5.15 6.90 0.58
C GLN A 156 3.85 6.86 1.36
N GLN A 157 3.39 8.04 1.78
CA GLN A 157 2.08 8.19 2.38
C GLN A 157 0.98 7.87 1.37
N GLU A 158 -0.25 7.77 1.82
CA GLU A 158 -1.39 7.42 0.97
C GLU A 158 -1.91 8.63 0.18
N GLY A 159 -2.50 8.36 -0.98
CA GLY A 159 -3.16 9.38 -1.79
C GLY A 159 -2.18 10.38 -2.41
N ASP A 160 -2.43 11.66 -2.22
CA ASP A 160 -1.67 12.75 -2.85
C ASP A 160 -0.19 12.81 -2.48
N PHE A 161 0.21 12.13 -1.42
CA PHE A 161 1.61 11.96 -1.04
C PHE A 161 2.27 10.72 -1.64
N ASP A 162 1.57 9.92 -2.44
CA ASP A 162 2.12 8.78 -3.17
C ASP A 162 2.45 9.22 -4.62
N PHE A 163 3.71 9.15 -4.99
CA PHE A 163 4.21 9.50 -6.32
C PHE A 163 3.46 8.79 -7.45
N HIS A 164 3.22 7.48 -7.31
CA HIS A 164 2.49 6.71 -8.33
C HIS A 164 1.02 7.14 -8.42
N TYR A 165 0.38 7.40 -7.28
CA TYR A 165 -1.00 7.89 -7.23
C TYR A 165 -1.15 9.18 -8.02
N ARG A 166 -0.24 10.15 -7.81
CA ARG A 166 -0.24 11.44 -8.51
C ARG A 166 -0.10 11.30 -10.03
N ILE A 167 0.81 10.42 -10.49
CA ILE A 167 0.97 10.16 -11.94
C ILE A 167 -0.30 9.55 -12.52
N ILE A 168 -0.89 8.56 -11.84
CA ILE A 168 -2.12 7.92 -12.30
C ILE A 168 -3.27 8.93 -12.40
N GLN A 169 -3.41 9.82 -11.42
CA GLN A 169 -4.39 10.92 -11.48
C GLN A 169 -4.08 11.88 -12.62
N GLY A 170 -2.81 12.30 -12.76
CA GLY A 170 -2.34 13.19 -13.83
C GLY A 170 -2.48 12.63 -15.24
N SER A 171 -2.63 11.30 -15.37
CA SER A 171 -2.96 10.66 -16.66
C SER A 171 -4.31 11.12 -17.22
N GLY A 172 -5.22 11.62 -16.37
CA GLY A 172 -6.58 11.99 -16.73
C GLY A 172 -7.43 10.83 -17.26
N ASN A 173 -6.97 9.58 -17.09
CA ASN A 173 -7.70 8.39 -17.52
C ASN A 173 -8.47 7.78 -16.34
N ARG A 174 -9.78 8.03 -16.30
CA ARG A 174 -10.64 7.58 -15.20
C ARG A 174 -10.62 6.06 -14.99
N THR A 175 -10.52 5.28 -16.07
CA THR A 175 -10.47 3.82 -15.97
C THR A 175 -9.16 3.35 -15.34
N LEU A 176 -8.02 3.90 -15.75
CA LEU A 176 -6.73 3.62 -15.09
C LEU A 176 -6.77 4.00 -13.60
N THR A 177 -7.32 5.16 -13.29
CA THR A 177 -7.48 5.61 -11.90
C THR A 177 -8.31 4.62 -11.09
N GLN A 178 -9.45 4.18 -11.60
CA GLN A 178 -10.29 3.20 -10.91
C GLN A 178 -9.57 1.87 -10.69
N MET A 179 -8.84 1.37 -11.67
CA MET A 179 -8.12 0.09 -11.57
C MET A 179 -6.93 0.19 -10.61
N LEU A 180 -6.07 1.18 -10.78
CA LEU A 180 -4.80 1.28 -10.05
C LEU A 180 -4.92 1.98 -8.70
N CYS A 181 -5.77 3.01 -8.58
CA CYS A 181 -5.99 3.75 -7.34
C CYS A 181 -7.23 3.29 -6.56
N GLY A 182 -8.07 2.44 -7.15
CA GLY A 182 -9.23 1.82 -6.50
C GLY A 182 -8.93 0.39 -6.07
N GLU A 183 -9.15 -0.56 -6.98
CA GLU A 183 -9.18 -1.99 -6.66
C GLU A 183 -7.82 -2.58 -6.26
N LEU A 184 -6.73 -2.15 -6.92
CA LEU A 184 -5.40 -2.73 -6.73
C LEU A 184 -4.48 -1.90 -5.83
N TYR A 185 -4.85 -0.65 -5.54
CA TYR A 185 -3.97 0.31 -4.88
C TYR A 185 -3.38 -0.21 -3.57
N GLN A 186 -4.23 -0.65 -2.66
CA GLN A 186 -3.79 -1.08 -1.33
C GLN A 186 -3.03 -2.41 -1.37
N LEU A 187 -3.42 -3.32 -2.25
CA LEU A 187 -2.70 -4.58 -2.46
C LEU A 187 -1.28 -4.33 -2.99
N VAL A 188 -1.17 -3.51 -4.01
CA VAL A 188 0.13 -3.10 -4.58
C VAL A 188 0.98 -2.39 -3.53
N ARG A 189 0.38 -1.49 -2.76
CA ARG A 189 1.04 -0.72 -1.70
C ARG A 189 1.58 -1.64 -0.60
N MET A 190 0.81 -2.64 -0.17
CA MET A 190 1.24 -3.66 0.80
C MET A 190 2.51 -4.38 0.32
N TYR A 191 2.58 -4.80 -0.94
CA TYR A 191 3.76 -5.47 -1.47
C TYR A 191 4.93 -4.52 -1.71
N ARG A 192 4.69 -3.27 -2.13
CA ARG A 192 5.74 -2.23 -2.17
C ARG A 192 6.39 -2.02 -0.80
N MET A 193 5.57 -1.89 0.26
CA MET A 193 6.05 -1.78 1.64
C MET A 193 6.91 -2.97 2.05
N LYS A 194 6.45 -4.18 1.79
CA LYS A 194 7.19 -5.42 2.08
C LYS A 194 8.57 -5.44 1.42
N PHE A 195 8.68 -5.00 0.17
CA PHE A 195 9.94 -4.98 -0.57
C PHE A 195 10.82 -3.76 -0.29
N SER A 196 10.26 -2.67 0.24
CA SER A 196 11.02 -1.47 0.60
C SER A 196 12.07 -1.73 1.69
N ALA A 197 11.91 -2.77 2.49
CA ALA A 197 12.90 -3.22 3.48
C ALA A 197 14.10 -3.96 2.89
N THR A 198 14.11 -4.22 1.56
CA THR A 198 15.26 -4.87 0.89
C THR A 198 16.43 -3.88 0.80
N PRO A 199 17.66 -4.25 1.20
CA PRO A 199 18.82 -3.36 1.15
C PRO A 199 19.01 -2.73 -0.24
N ASN A 200 19.30 -1.44 -0.28
CA ASN A 200 19.46 -0.59 -1.48
C ASN A 200 18.19 -0.37 -2.35
N ARG A 201 17.10 -1.10 -2.14
CA ARG A 201 15.86 -0.91 -2.94
C ARG A 201 15.28 0.50 -2.80
N PRO A 202 15.24 1.12 -1.58
CA PRO A 202 14.77 2.49 -1.44
C PRO A 202 15.48 3.49 -2.34
N ARG A 203 16.82 3.45 -2.37
CA ARG A 203 17.62 4.36 -3.21
C ARG A 203 17.41 4.13 -4.71
N GLN A 204 17.31 2.86 -5.11
CA GLN A 204 17.02 2.52 -6.50
C GLN A 204 15.64 3.02 -6.91
N ALA A 205 14.61 2.78 -6.09
CA ALA A 205 13.25 3.25 -6.36
C ALA A 205 13.20 4.77 -6.48
N PHE A 206 13.91 5.49 -5.60
CA PHE A 206 13.95 6.94 -5.64
C PHE A 206 14.61 7.46 -6.93
N ALA A 207 15.73 6.87 -7.35
CA ALA A 207 16.37 7.20 -8.62
C ALA A 207 15.49 6.86 -9.84
N GLU A 208 14.72 5.77 -9.78
CA GLU A 208 13.73 5.41 -10.80
C GLU A 208 12.61 6.46 -10.87
N HIS A 209 12.11 6.95 -9.73
CA HIS A 209 11.08 7.97 -9.68
C HIS A 209 11.55 9.30 -10.30
N HIS A 210 12.78 9.72 -10.04
CA HIS A 210 13.35 10.93 -10.67
C HIS A 210 13.41 10.79 -12.19
N ARG A 211 13.86 9.66 -12.72
CA ARG A 211 13.89 9.42 -14.17
C ARG A 211 12.49 9.49 -14.81
N ILE A 212 11.48 8.91 -14.13
CA ILE A 212 10.09 9.00 -14.57
C ILE A 212 9.60 10.45 -14.56
N LEU A 213 9.88 11.19 -13.47
CA LEU A 213 9.51 12.60 -13.38
C LEU A 213 10.15 13.45 -14.46
N ASP A 214 11.45 13.22 -14.74
CA ASP A 214 12.17 13.97 -15.77
C ASP A 214 11.59 13.68 -17.16
N ALA A 215 11.29 12.42 -17.49
CA ALA A 215 10.63 12.06 -18.76
C ALA A 215 9.23 12.73 -18.89
N ILE A 216 8.43 12.75 -17.80
CA ILE A 216 7.14 13.44 -17.79
C ILE A 216 7.32 14.95 -18.00
N ALA A 217 8.33 15.58 -17.36
CA ALA A 217 8.62 17.00 -17.50
C ALA A 217 9.10 17.36 -18.92
N ASP A 218 9.87 16.49 -19.54
CA ASP A 218 10.36 16.63 -20.92
C ASP A 218 9.30 16.26 -21.97
N ARG A 219 8.09 15.87 -21.53
CA ARG A 219 6.99 15.41 -22.41
C ARG A 219 7.35 14.16 -23.23
N ASP A 220 8.31 13.38 -22.74
CA ASP A 220 8.72 12.11 -23.34
C ASP A 220 7.80 10.99 -22.83
N GLY A 221 6.92 10.53 -23.69
CA GLY A 221 5.97 9.45 -23.43
C GLY A 221 6.42 8.08 -23.95
N GLU A 222 7.64 7.96 -24.50
CA GLU A 222 8.24 6.70 -24.98
C GLU A 222 9.14 6.09 -23.89
#